data_e5a72c753c6ac356bfaaa951fb0460df
#
_entry.id   e5a72c753c6ac356bfaaa951fb0460df
#
_cell.length_a   1.000
_cell.length_b   1.000
_cell.length_c   1.000
_cell.angle_alpha   90.00
_cell.angle_beta   90.00
_cell.angle_gamma   90.00
#
_symmetry.space_group_name_H-M   'P 1'
#
loop_
_entity.id
_entity.type
_entity.pdbx_description
1 polymer ?
#
loop_
_entity_poly.entity_id
_entity_poly.type
_entity_poly.pdbx_seq_one_letter_code
_entity_poly.pdbx_strand_id
1 'polypeptide(L)'
;MKKRLIKPILPSKGRLKFKQNYNFKFHIIERFFWMKKYIFKKKNIIEIGSGNGLSKKILGKKIITSDIFNSKWLDLKIDMNKMNLPRKYLNNVDIFIFNHSLHHSNNPFKVFKKIEKYLKKDGLILINDPEISFFFKFFLKI
;
A
#
# COMPACT_ATOMS: atom_id res chain seq x y z
N MET A 1 -1.07 15.02 26.81
CA MET A 1 -1.81 13.84 26.29
C MET A 1 -0.80 12.79 25.82
N LYS A 2 -0.71 11.65 26.50
CA LYS A 2 0.16 10.53 26.09
C LYS A 2 -0.44 9.86 24.84
N LYS A 3 0.22 9.98 23.69
CA LYS A 3 -0.13 9.18 22.49
C LYS A 3 -0.07 7.70 22.87
N ARG A 4 -1.22 7.02 22.89
CA ARG A 4 -1.26 5.55 22.98
C ARG A 4 -0.53 5.03 21.73
N LEU A 5 0.70 4.53 21.95
CA LEU A 5 1.41 3.73 20.97
C LEU A 5 0.59 2.46 20.74
N ILE A 6 -0.25 2.46 19.71
CA ILE A 6 -0.88 1.23 19.22
C ILE A 6 0.28 0.36 18.73
N LYS A 7 0.62 -0.67 19.53
CA LYS A 7 1.64 -1.65 19.11
C LYS A 7 1.19 -2.23 17.76
N PRO A 8 2.00 -2.13 16.71
CA PRO A 8 1.62 -2.69 15.42
C PRO A 8 1.37 -4.19 15.61
N ILE A 9 0.21 -4.66 15.15
CA ILE A 9 -0.10 -6.09 15.13
C ILE A 9 1.03 -6.73 14.32
N LEU A 10 1.80 -7.62 14.97
CA LEU A 10 2.89 -8.32 14.30
C LEU A 10 2.36 -8.90 12.99
N PRO A 11 3.02 -8.66 11.84
CA PRO A 11 2.54 -9.10 10.52
C PRO A 11 2.23 -10.59 10.46
N SER A 12 2.94 -11.41 11.22
CA SER A 12 2.68 -12.85 11.38
C SER A 12 1.31 -13.16 11.99
N LYS A 13 0.87 -12.39 13.00
CA LYS A 13 -0.46 -12.54 13.62
C LYS A 13 -1.59 -12.22 12.62
N GLY A 14 -1.43 -11.18 11.80
CA GLY A 14 -2.38 -10.86 10.75
C GLY A 14 -2.54 -11.98 9.72
N ARG A 15 -1.43 -12.63 9.32
CA ARG A 15 -1.49 -13.78 8.41
C ARG A 15 -2.17 -15.01 9.01
N LEU A 16 -1.95 -15.27 10.30
CA LEU A 16 -2.62 -16.34 11.03
C LEU A 16 -4.13 -16.04 11.14
N LYS A 17 -4.50 -14.83 11.55
CA LYS A 17 -5.89 -14.39 11.66
C LYS A 17 -6.62 -14.48 10.32
N PHE A 18 -5.97 -14.13 9.21
CA PHE A 18 -6.53 -14.27 7.86
C PHE A 18 -6.87 -15.73 7.50
N LYS A 19 -6.10 -16.70 8.01
CA LYS A 19 -6.39 -18.13 7.81
C LYS A 19 -7.55 -18.63 8.67
N GLN A 20 -7.65 -18.16 9.90
CA GLN A 20 -8.50 -18.73 10.95
C GLN A 20 -9.83 -18.00 11.17
N ASN A 21 -9.92 -16.72 10.78
CA ASN A 21 -11.09 -15.89 11.04
C ASN A 21 -11.75 -15.46 9.73
N TYR A 22 -12.96 -15.97 9.48
CA TYR A 22 -13.71 -15.72 8.25
C TYR A 22 -14.05 -14.22 8.08
N ASN A 23 -14.55 -13.55 9.12
CA ASN A 23 -14.92 -12.14 9.06
C ASN A 23 -13.68 -11.26 8.76
N PHE A 24 -12.57 -11.54 9.42
CA PHE A 24 -11.33 -10.82 9.13
C PHE A 24 -10.85 -11.06 7.70
N LYS A 25 -10.93 -12.29 7.21
CA LYS A 25 -10.60 -12.64 5.82
C LYS A 25 -11.49 -11.87 4.84
N PHE A 26 -12.80 -11.85 5.08
CA PHE A 26 -13.77 -11.12 4.25
C PHE A 26 -13.42 -9.62 4.17
N HIS A 27 -13.26 -8.96 5.32
CA HIS A 27 -12.89 -7.54 5.37
C HIS A 27 -11.58 -7.22 4.64
N ILE A 28 -10.58 -8.10 4.72
CA ILE A 28 -9.33 -7.89 3.99
C ILE A 28 -9.53 -8.06 2.48
N ILE A 29 -10.33 -9.05 2.04
CA ILE A 29 -10.64 -9.24 0.62
C ILE A 29 -11.35 -8.03 0.05
N GLU A 30 -12.39 -7.51 0.73
CA GLU A 30 -13.15 -6.34 0.32
C GLU A 30 -12.28 -5.11 0.05
N ARG A 31 -11.27 -4.88 0.89
CA ARG A 31 -10.33 -3.76 0.71
C ARG A 31 -9.62 -3.77 -0.63
N PHE A 32 -9.37 -4.95 -1.20
CA PHE A 32 -8.63 -5.13 -2.44
C PHE A 32 -9.51 -5.45 -3.64
N PHE A 33 -10.75 -5.88 -3.42
CA PHE A 33 -11.59 -6.43 -4.48
C PHE A 33 -11.79 -5.45 -5.64
N TRP A 34 -12.12 -4.20 -5.34
CA TRP A 34 -12.35 -3.16 -6.33
C TRP A 34 -11.10 -2.82 -7.17
N MET A 35 -9.90 -3.10 -6.64
CA MET A 35 -8.64 -2.83 -7.34
C MET A 35 -8.40 -3.80 -8.50
N LYS A 36 -9.04 -4.99 -8.48
CA LYS A 36 -8.82 -6.04 -9.48
C LYS A 36 -9.03 -5.55 -10.92
N LYS A 37 -10.04 -4.72 -11.15
CA LYS A 37 -10.34 -4.19 -12.49
C LYS A 37 -9.21 -3.32 -13.06
N TYR A 38 -8.44 -2.64 -12.20
CA TYR A 38 -7.35 -1.75 -12.63
C TYR A 38 -6.04 -2.50 -12.85
N ILE A 39 -5.83 -3.63 -12.17
CA ILE A 39 -4.58 -4.37 -12.22
C ILE A 39 -4.52 -5.40 -13.36
N PHE A 40 -5.65 -5.65 -14.03
CA PHE A 40 -5.70 -6.53 -15.18
C PHE A 40 -4.79 -6.00 -16.29
N LYS A 41 -3.95 -6.87 -16.90
CA LYS A 41 -2.96 -6.52 -17.93
C LYS A 41 -1.80 -5.61 -17.47
N LYS A 42 -1.74 -5.13 -16.24
CA LYS A 42 -0.60 -4.37 -15.70
C LYS A 42 0.49 -5.31 -15.20
N LYS A 43 1.76 -4.89 -15.32
CA LYS A 43 2.93 -5.74 -15.00
C LYS A 43 3.66 -5.31 -13.74
N ASN A 44 3.99 -4.03 -13.63
CA ASN A 44 4.76 -3.47 -12.52
C ASN A 44 3.83 -2.77 -11.52
N ILE A 45 3.36 -3.53 -10.53
CA ILE A 45 2.41 -3.05 -9.52
C ILE A 45 3.10 -3.15 -8.16
N ILE A 46 3.24 -2.02 -7.47
CA ILE A 46 3.93 -1.93 -6.19
C ILE A 46 2.96 -1.48 -5.11
N GLU A 47 2.83 -2.28 -4.06
CA GLU A 47 2.12 -1.89 -2.85
C GLU A 47 3.11 -1.33 -1.82
N ILE A 48 2.80 -0.14 -1.32
CA ILE A 48 3.58 0.56 -0.30
C ILE A 48 2.89 0.39 1.07
N GLY A 49 3.64 -0.10 2.06
CA GLY A 49 3.10 -0.39 3.39
C GLY A 49 2.27 -1.68 3.40
N SER A 50 2.79 -2.73 2.79
CA SER A 50 2.06 -4.02 2.64
C SER A 50 1.86 -4.79 3.95
N GLY A 51 2.54 -4.43 5.02
CA GLY A 51 2.44 -5.07 6.33
C GLY A 51 2.60 -6.59 6.27
N ASN A 52 1.48 -7.29 6.26
CA ASN A 52 1.44 -8.76 6.24
C ASN A 52 1.52 -9.37 4.81
N GLY A 53 1.59 -8.56 3.76
CA GLY A 53 1.73 -8.99 2.36
C GLY A 53 0.55 -9.83 1.84
N LEU A 54 -0.68 -9.62 2.36
CA LEU A 54 -1.86 -10.38 1.94
C LEU A 54 -2.35 -9.98 0.54
N SER A 55 -2.01 -8.81 0.05
CA SER A 55 -2.32 -8.37 -1.32
C SER A 55 -1.92 -9.38 -2.38
N LYS A 56 -0.74 -10.01 -2.27
CA LYS A 56 -0.31 -11.08 -3.18
C LYS A 56 -1.26 -12.27 -3.23
N LYS A 57 -1.91 -12.61 -2.09
CA LYS A 57 -2.88 -13.71 -2.05
C LYS A 57 -4.20 -13.35 -2.69
N ILE A 58 -4.58 -12.07 -2.63
CA ILE A 58 -5.89 -11.57 -3.06
C ILE A 58 -5.84 -11.08 -4.51
N LEU A 59 -4.81 -10.30 -4.86
CA LEU A 59 -4.66 -9.67 -6.16
C LEU A 59 -3.77 -10.46 -7.13
N GLY A 60 -3.00 -11.42 -6.61
CA GLY A 60 -2.12 -12.27 -7.40
C GLY A 60 -0.63 -12.03 -7.18
N LYS A 61 0.19 -12.99 -7.60
CA LYS A 61 1.63 -13.03 -7.37
C LYS A 61 2.43 -11.88 -8.03
N LYS A 62 1.85 -11.21 -9.03
CA LYS A 62 2.48 -10.08 -9.73
C LYS A 62 2.61 -8.80 -8.89
N ILE A 63 1.91 -8.72 -7.74
CA ILE A 63 2.03 -7.59 -6.83
C ILE A 63 3.40 -7.64 -6.15
N ILE A 64 4.15 -6.55 -6.26
CA ILE A 64 5.40 -6.34 -5.56
C ILE A 64 5.05 -5.69 -4.22
N THR A 65 5.25 -6.44 -3.14
CA THR A 65 4.93 -5.98 -1.80
C THR A 65 6.12 -5.28 -1.16
N SER A 66 5.88 -4.16 -0.49
CA SER A 66 6.95 -3.42 0.20
C SER A 66 6.50 -2.87 1.55
N ASP A 67 7.45 -2.76 2.47
CA ASP A 67 7.24 -2.11 3.77
C ASP A 67 8.56 -1.56 4.30
N ILE A 68 8.49 -0.74 5.37
CA ILE A 68 9.67 -0.25 6.08
C ILE A 68 10.43 -1.37 6.80
N PHE A 69 9.73 -2.46 7.12
CA PHE A 69 10.30 -3.63 7.78
C PHE A 69 10.72 -4.69 6.77
N ASN A 70 11.68 -5.53 7.16
CA ASN A 70 12.00 -6.75 6.43
C ASN A 70 11.08 -7.89 6.87
N SER A 71 10.56 -8.64 5.93
CA SER A 71 9.80 -9.87 6.17
C SER A 71 9.92 -10.83 4.99
N LYS A 72 9.90 -12.14 5.27
CA LYS A 72 10.00 -13.20 4.25
C LYS A 72 8.87 -13.22 3.19
N TRP A 73 7.83 -12.43 3.39
CA TRP A 73 6.68 -12.28 2.47
C TRP A 73 6.65 -10.93 1.75
N LEU A 74 7.68 -10.09 1.94
CA LEU A 74 7.85 -8.82 1.26
C LEU A 74 8.96 -8.92 0.23
N ASP A 75 8.81 -8.21 -0.88
CA ASP A 75 9.80 -8.21 -1.96
C ASP A 75 10.81 -7.08 -1.82
N LEU A 76 10.36 -5.96 -1.25
CA LEU A 76 11.19 -4.75 -1.13
C LEU A 76 11.07 -4.16 0.28
N LYS A 77 12.18 -3.59 0.74
CA LYS A 77 12.19 -2.73 1.92
C LYS A 77 12.15 -1.28 1.47
N ILE A 78 11.05 -0.58 1.76
CA ILE A 78 10.83 0.82 1.34
C ILE A 78 10.23 1.62 2.47
N ASP A 79 10.87 2.73 2.81
CA ASP A 79 10.29 3.79 3.61
C ASP A 79 9.51 4.73 2.69
N MET A 80 8.19 4.83 2.86
CA MET A 80 7.34 5.66 2.01
C MET A 80 7.70 7.16 2.09
N ASN A 81 8.25 7.61 3.21
CA ASN A 81 8.67 9.00 3.36
C ASN A 81 9.95 9.32 2.56
N LYS A 82 10.77 8.30 2.26
CA LYS A 82 11.99 8.43 1.44
C LYS A 82 11.75 8.05 -0.02
N MET A 83 10.91 7.04 -0.29
CA MET A 83 10.56 6.52 -1.62
C MET A 83 11.77 6.23 -2.50
N ASN A 84 12.75 5.52 -1.97
CA ASN A 84 13.94 5.11 -2.71
C ASN A 84 13.73 3.74 -3.34
N LEU A 85 13.10 3.69 -4.51
CA LEU A 85 12.97 2.49 -5.31
C LEU A 85 14.23 2.25 -6.17
N PRO A 86 14.55 0.98 -6.47
CA PRO A 86 15.61 0.66 -7.44
C PRO A 86 15.40 1.34 -8.79
N ARG A 87 16.50 1.69 -9.48
CA ARG A 87 16.47 2.40 -10.78
C ARG A 87 15.61 1.74 -11.85
N LYS A 88 15.48 0.40 -11.84
CA LYS A 88 14.65 -0.35 -12.79
C LYS A 88 13.16 0.04 -12.77
N TYR A 89 12.70 0.74 -11.72
CA TYR A 89 11.33 1.21 -11.59
C TYR A 89 11.12 2.64 -12.07
N LEU A 90 12.17 3.40 -12.44
CA LEU A 90 12.03 4.75 -13.00
C LEU A 90 11.19 4.71 -14.27
N ASN A 91 10.14 5.53 -14.33
CA ASN A 91 9.15 5.58 -15.42
C ASN A 91 8.61 4.19 -15.84
N ASN A 92 8.56 3.25 -14.90
CA ASN A 92 8.25 1.85 -15.23
C ASN A 92 7.18 1.22 -14.31
N VAL A 93 6.64 1.96 -13.36
CA VAL A 93 5.56 1.47 -12.49
C VAL A 93 4.21 1.76 -13.13
N ASP A 94 3.41 0.72 -13.32
CA ASP A 94 2.05 0.84 -13.83
C ASP A 94 1.08 1.31 -12.75
N ILE A 95 1.23 0.79 -11.53
CA ILE A 95 0.32 1.09 -10.42
C ILE A 95 1.09 1.12 -9.10
N PHE A 96 0.87 2.18 -8.31
CA PHE A 96 1.11 2.16 -6.87
C PHE A 96 -0.17 1.88 -6.11
N ILE A 97 -0.09 1.02 -5.09
CA ILE A 97 -1.20 0.71 -4.18
C ILE A 97 -0.83 1.20 -2.77
N PHE A 98 -1.72 1.95 -2.16
CA PHE A 98 -1.72 2.31 -0.75
C PHE A 98 -3.01 1.76 -0.13
N ASN A 99 -2.89 0.70 0.66
CA ASN A 99 -4.04 0.10 1.32
C ASN A 99 -3.86 0.14 2.83
N HIS A 100 -4.56 1.07 3.50
CA HIS A 100 -4.41 1.38 4.91
C HIS A 100 -2.95 1.67 5.31
N SER A 101 -2.26 2.47 4.52
CA SER A 101 -0.85 2.76 4.74
C SER A 101 -0.48 4.23 4.59
N LEU A 102 -1.18 4.98 3.74
CA LEU A 102 -0.81 6.36 3.43
C LEU A 102 -0.92 7.31 4.63
N HIS A 103 -1.85 7.05 5.55
CA HIS A 103 -2.01 7.82 6.79
C HIS A 103 -0.81 7.68 7.75
N HIS A 104 0.09 6.72 7.53
CA HIS A 104 1.35 6.62 8.25
C HIS A 104 2.45 7.51 7.69
N SER A 105 2.22 8.16 6.54
CA SER A 105 3.18 9.10 5.98
C SER A 105 3.21 10.41 6.78
N ASN A 106 4.39 11.04 6.84
CA ASN A 106 4.51 12.37 7.45
C ASN A 106 3.81 13.44 6.62
N ASN A 107 3.77 13.26 5.29
CA ASN A 107 3.13 14.16 4.35
C ASN A 107 2.81 13.42 3.05
N PRO A 108 1.54 13.07 2.81
CA PRO A 108 1.10 12.34 1.63
C PRO A 108 1.45 13.02 0.30
N PHE A 109 1.37 14.35 0.24
CA PHE A 109 1.74 15.10 -0.98
C PHE A 109 3.21 14.93 -1.35
N LYS A 110 4.10 14.94 -0.35
CA LYS A 110 5.52 14.66 -0.57
C LYS A 110 5.74 13.23 -1.04
N VAL A 111 4.93 12.28 -0.58
CA VAL A 111 4.97 10.90 -1.08
C VAL A 111 4.58 10.87 -2.56
N PHE A 112 3.46 11.50 -2.95
CA PHE A 112 3.02 11.55 -4.34
C PHE A 112 4.06 12.19 -5.26
N LYS A 113 4.62 13.32 -4.88
CA LYS A 113 5.68 13.98 -5.64
C LYS A 113 6.91 13.09 -5.82
N LYS A 114 7.24 12.25 -4.84
CA LYS A 114 8.38 11.33 -4.94
C LYS A 114 8.11 10.11 -5.81
N ILE A 115 6.87 9.61 -5.86
CA ILE A 115 6.52 8.45 -6.69
C ILE A 115 6.32 8.82 -8.15
N GLU A 116 6.04 10.08 -8.47
CA GLU A 116 5.83 10.58 -9.83
C GLU A 116 6.93 10.13 -10.79
N LYS A 117 8.20 10.24 -10.41
CA LYS A 117 9.34 9.81 -11.23
C LYS A 117 9.40 8.30 -11.53
N TYR A 118 8.65 7.50 -10.80
CA TYR A 118 8.58 6.05 -11.01
C TYR A 118 7.36 5.62 -11.80
N LEU A 119 6.29 6.43 -11.78
CA LEU A 119 5.07 6.13 -12.56
C LEU A 119 5.34 6.26 -14.06
N LYS A 120 4.74 5.36 -14.83
CA LYS A 120 4.57 5.56 -16.27
C LYS A 120 3.64 6.74 -16.53
N LYS A 121 3.66 7.29 -17.75
CA LYS A 121 2.79 8.39 -18.18
C LYS A 121 1.30 8.13 -17.85
N ASP A 122 0.83 6.90 -18.04
CA ASP A 122 -0.55 6.47 -17.74
C ASP A 122 -0.62 5.60 -16.47
N GLY A 123 0.32 5.79 -15.56
CA GLY A 123 0.40 5.07 -14.30
C GLY A 123 -0.70 5.55 -13.33
N LEU A 124 -1.17 4.64 -12.47
CA LEU A 124 -2.24 4.88 -11.52
C LEU A 124 -1.75 4.81 -10.08
N ILE A 125 -2.44 5.52 -9.21
CA ILE A 125 -2.32 5.40 -7.76
C ILE A 125 -3.67 4.93 -7.23
N LEU A 126 -3.71 3.75 -6.61
CA LEU A 126 -4.91 3.19 -5.98
C LEU A 126 -4.78 3.36 -4.47
N ILE A 127 -5.72 4.06 -3.88
CA ILE A 127 -5.71 4.36 -2.45
C ILE A 127 -6.99 3.79 -1.81
N ASN A 128 -6.80 3.04 -0.73
CA ASN A 128 -7.86 2.63 0.18
C ASN A 128 -7.39 2.90 1.61
N ASP A 129 -7.71 4.09 2.12
CA ASP A 129 -7.29 4.53 3.44
C ASP A 129 -8.49 5.05 4.24
N PRO A 130 -8.70 4.61 5.50
CA PRO A 130 -9.86 5.00 6.30
C PRO A 130 -9.89 6.51 6.60
N GLU A 131 -8.76 7.19 6.53
CA GLU A 131 -8.65 8.62 6.80
C GLU A 131 -8.69 9.51 5.54
N ILE A 132 -9.22 9.01 4.42
CA ILE A 132 -9.45 9.81 3.21
C ILE A 132 -10.26 11.08 3.49
N SER A 133 -11.12 11.10 4.53
CA SER A 133 -11.83 12.30 4.96
C SER A 133 -10.90 13.47 5.32
N PHE A 134 -9.67 13.18 5.80
CA PHE A 134 -8.66 14.19 6.05
C PHE A 134 -8.09 14.79 4.75
N PHE A 135 -7.92 13.97 3.72
CA PHE A 135 -7.54 14.41 2.38
C PHE A 135 -8.59 15.32 1.75
N PHE A 136 -9.86 14.95 1.81
CA PHE A 136 -10.96 15.76 1.26
C PHE A 136 -11.07 17.12 1.96
N LYS A 137 -10.87 17.18 3.29
CA LYS A 137 -10.86 18.45 4.03
C LYS A 137 -9.75 19.41 3.59
N PHE A 138 -8.66 18.89 3.05
CA PHE A 138 -7.53 19.69 2.58
C PHE A 138 -7.72 20.18 1.14
N PHE A 139 -8.37 19.39 0.29
CA PHE A 139 -8.70 19.79 -1.08
C PHE A 139 -9.86 20.78 -1.18
N LEU A 140 -10.75 20.79 -0.19
CA LEU A 140 -11.90 21.74 -0.15
C LEU A 140 -11.55 23.08 0.52
N LYS A 141 -10.30 23.33 0.85
CA LYS A 141 -9.80 24.63 1.37
C LYS A 141 -9.05 25.44 0.29
N ILE A 142 -9.34 25.19 -0.97
CA ILE A 142 -8.92 26.07 -2.08
C ILE A 142 -10.07 27.00 -2.41
#